data_7657ccfd1d154d487c419a7aa55a7deb
#
_entry.id   7657ccfd1d154d487c419a7aa55a7deb
#
_cell.length_a   1.000
_cell.length_b   1.000
_cell.length_c   1.000
_cell.angle_alpha   90.00
_cell.angle_beta   90.00
_cell.angle_gamma   90.00
#
_symmetry.space_group_name_H-M   'P 1'
#
loop_
_entity.id
_entity.type
_entity.pdbx_description
1 polymer ?
#
loop_
_entity_poly.entity_id
_entity_poly.type
_entity_poly.pdbx_seq_one_letter_code
_entity_poly.pdbx_strand_id
1 'polypeptide(L)'
;MLLNKRFIFVVVLFLLHQSLSFAQQDEKLSLKIGFEGSYTKRNDNSNIVSTALNQEKDTLFFENINTKGETKEYSGGMNLNLIYKIDKKNVFSFGFSHLQLSNQNNLFTNQTRIDSSFANRTPSAYRAEDFYEFKSRVSKFGACYSYNTNDKGGIFAIGLDGSFSNTESRGNNLRIYDNPTAIYWNFNGLDVAKSKDNDIALNVFYNYSYGESSKIMLGLRLNHAWSDKNSDYNYYDSANYIYNVKDIAFSYIYNYKNSGLNCFFDWKNIFNRLTMNVRLDWNLRNEEFSYQSHYSPDDTSYMKSTIEPSLYFIYKANKNNDFNFAYTLRTTTPSATNLTIHKLYGGDNFTIGNRNLKSSQTHSLIAGWEKRFSSSQTLSLSAYYKHSSNEIDYATDFTLDDYYGYMIAYSMPYNMKTSFRYGLDANVNLTIGNLFSASLFANIYRYYYEIDYPKTGFYSSATTSYSFNLKLWRQFFKNTELYASFNYSSPVSRLFYVQKENYSIDLGVKTEVFDKKLSLFVDFIDVFNLNKQGYEITNPYFSSFNLNEYKGIYVRFGVSYKFGKI
;
A
#
# COMPACT_ATOMS: atom_id res chain seq x y z
N MET A 1 -30.76 -7.56 10.40
CA MET A 1 -29.51 -6.76 10.28
C MET A 1 -29.55 -5.40 10.98
N LEU A 2 -30.72 -4.77 11.14
CA LEU A 2 -30.91 -3.47 11.85
C LEU A 2 -30.82 -3.56 13.39
N LEU A 3 -31.15 -4.70 13.99
CA LEU A 3 -31.09 -4.89 15.46
C LEU A 3 -29.65 -4.86 16.02
N ASN A 4 -28.65 -5.35 15.27
CA ASN A 4 -27.25 -5.35 15.71
C ASN A 4 -26.62 -3.95 15.76
N LYS A 5 -27.04 -3.02 14.90
CA LYS A 5 -26.51 -1.65 14.92
C LYS A 5 -26.96 -0.85 16.14
N ARG A 6 -28.20 -1.05 16.57
CA ARG A 6 -28.73 -0.41 17.79
C ARG A 6 -28.10 -1.01 19.07
N PHE A 7 -27.82 -2.30 19.09
CA PHE A 7 -27.18 -2.95 20.21
C PHE A 7 -25.72 -2.47 20.40
N ILE A 8 -24.97 -2.37 19.30
CA ILE A 8 -23.60 -1.83 19.33
C ILE A 8 -23.61 -0.37 19.81
N PHE A 9 -24.54 0.44 19.33
CA PHE A 9 -24.69 1.84 19.74
C PHE A 9 -25.06 1.97 21.24
N VAL A 10 -25.92 1.12 21.76
CA VAL A 10 -26.29 1.08 23.18
C VAL A 10 -25.13 0.58 24.05
N VAL A 11 -24.39 -0.43 23.61
CA VAL A 11 -23.20 -0.91 24.33
C VAL A 11 -22.09 0.15 24.34
N VAL A 12 -21.87 0.85 23.21
CA VAL A 12 -20.94 1.98 23.14
C VAL A 12 -21.38 3.12 24.06
N LEU A 13 -22.67 3.49 24.07
CA LEU A 13 -23.22 4.49 25.01
C LEU A 13 -23.11 4.06 26.46
N PHE A 14 -23.34 2.78 26.77
CA PHE A 14 -23.20 2.25 28.14
C PHE A 14 -21.75 2.23 28.61
N LEU A 15 -20.82 1.80 27.74
CA LEU A 15 -19.39 1.87 28.00
C LEU A 15 -18.90 3.32 28.12
N LEU A 16 -19.44 4.22 27.30
CA LEU A 16 -19.22 5.67 27.40
C LEU A 16 -19.70 6.23 28.75
N HIS A 17 -20.88 5.83 29.21
CA HIS A 17 -21.43 6.30 30.49
C HIS A 17 -20.65 5.75 31.68
N GLN A 18 -20.27 4.47 31.67
CA GLN A 18 -19.42 3.84 32.68
C GLN A 18 -18.01 4.46 32.70
N SER A 19 -17.40 4.69 31.52
CA SER A 19 -16.08 5.30 31.42
C SER A 19 -16.07 6.78 31.82
N LEU A 20 -17.17 7.51 31.61
CA LEU A 20 -17.35 8.88 32.10
C LEU A 20 -17.33 8.95 33.63
N SER A 21 -17.96 8.01 34.32
CA SER A 21 -17.96 7.96 35.80
C SER A 21 -16.59 7.57 36.37
N PHE A 22 -15.83 6.69 35.69
CA PHE A 22 -14.47 6.32 36.13
C PHE A 22 -13.42 7.37 35.74
N ALA A 23 -13.52 8.00 34.56
CA ALA A 23 -12.55 9.01 34.13
C ALA A 23 -12.59 10.32 34.93
N GLN A 24 -13.70 10.61 35.61
CA GLN A 24 -13.80 11.77 36.49
C GLN A 24 -13.05 11.62 37.84
N GLN A 25 -12.77 10.38 38.27
CA GLN A 25 -12.15 10.12 39.58
C GLN A 25 -10.66 9.77 39.55
N ASP A 26 -10.08 9.38 38.40
CA ASP A 26 -8.72 8.87 38.39
C ASP A 26 -7.88 9.41 37.19
N GLU A 27 -6.80 10.15 37.49
CA GLU A 27 -5.81 10.60 36.48
C GLU A 27 -5.03 9.44 35.83
N LYS A 28 -5.33 8.20 36.21
CA LYS A 28 -4.67 6.96 35.76
C LYS A 28 -5.24 6.42 34.45
N LEU A 29 -6.45 6.80 34.07
CA LEU A 29 -7.12 6.27 32.90
C LEU A 29 -7.29 7.33 31.80
N SER A 30 -6.83 7.01 30.59
CA SER A 30 -7.12 7.75 29.37
C SER A 30 -7.79 6.84 28.36
N LEU A 31 -8.94 7.26 27.85
CA LEU A 31 -9.69 6.56 26.82
C LEU A 31 -9.96 7.52 25.65
N LYS A 32 -9.63 7.08 24.43
CA LYS A 32 -9.98 7.77 23.18
C LYS A 32 -10.81 6.86 22.32
N ILE A 33 -11.96 7.37 21.88
CA ILE A 33 -12.83 6.70 20.91
C ILE A 33 -12.92 7.58 19.66
N GLY A 34 -12.82 7.00 18.50
CA GLY A 34 -12.94 7.70 17.23
C GLY A 34 -13.77 6.91 16.22
N PHE A 35 -14.44 7.63 15.37
CA PHE A 35 -15.16 7.12 14.22
C PHE A 35 -14.70 7.89 13.00
N GLU A 36 -14.51 7.18 11.89
CA GLU A 36 -14.15 7.78 10.61
C GLU A 36 -14.92 7.11 9.50
N GLY A 37 -15.08 7.81 8.39
CA GLY A 37 -15.72 7.29 7.22
C GLY A 37 -15.31 8.05 5.97
N SER A 38 -15.49 7.43 4.83
CA SER A 38 -15.33 8.07 3.54
C SER A 38 -16.43 7.66 2.58
N TYR A 39 -16.70 8.52 1.64
CA TYR A 39 -17.57 8.27 0.52
C TYR A 39 -16.92 8.78 -0.75
N THR A 40 -16.86 7.95 -1.77
CA THR A 40 -16.42 8.29 -3.11
C THR A 40 -17.50 7.92 -4.10
N LYS A 41 -17.83 8.85 -4.99
CA LYS A 41 -18.57 8.58 -6.22
C LYS A 41 -17.80 9.21 -7.36
N ARG A 42 -17.38 8.38 -8.31
CA ARG A 42 -16.60 8.84 -9.45
C ARG A 42 -17.06 8.17 -10.74
N ASN A 43 -16.87 8.87 -11.84
CA ASN A 43 -16.98 8.30 -13.18
C ASN A 43 -15.56 7.94 -13.65
N ASP A 44 -15.38 6.72 -14.04
CA ASP A 44 -14.12 6.16 -14.50
C ASP A 44 -14.10 6.14 -16.03
N ASN A 45 -13.08 6.72 -16.63
CA ASN A 45 -12.80 6.61 -18.06
C ASN A 45 -11.39 6.02 -18.20
N SER A 46 -11.26 4.93 -18.94
CA SER A 46 -9.98 4.32 -19.28
C SER A 46 -9.86 4.16 -20.77
N ASN A 47 -8.71 4.49 -21.31
CA ASN A 47 -8.35 4.20 -22.68
C ASN A 47 -7.03 3.45 -22.71
N ILE A 48 -7.03 2.24 -23.26
CA ILE A 48 -5.86 1.40 -23.41
C ILE A 48 -5.67 1.15 -24.91
N VAL A 49 -4.48 1.47 -25.41
CA VAL A 49 -4.06 1.13 -26.79
C VAL A 49 -2.82 0.28 -26.67
N SER A 50 -2.86 -0.92 -27.22
CA SER A 50 -1.76 -1.88 -27.16
C SER A 50 -1.40 -2.40 -28.55
N THR A 51 -0.11 -2.58 -28.78
CA THR A 51 0.43 -3.15 -30.03
C THR A 51 1.51 -4.15 -29.68
N ALA A 52 1.45 -5.36 -30.22
CA ALA A 52 2.53 -6.32 -30.14
C ALA A 52 3.15 -6.55 -31.52
N LEU A 53 4.48 -6.76 -31.54
CA LEU A 53 5.28 -6.96 -32.75
C LEU A 53 6.03 -8.30 -32.63
N ASN A 54 6.25 -8.96 -33.77
CA ASN A 54 7.15 -10.12 -33.87
C ASN A 54 8.62 -9.66 -33.97
N GLN A 55 9.58 -10.61 -34.07
CA GLN A 55 11.02 -10.30 -34.18
C GLN A 55 11.35 -9.51 -35.46
N GLU A 56 10.54 -9.64 -36.51
CA GLU A 56 10.68 -8.93 -37.80
C GLU A 56 9.99 -7.56 -37.75
N LYS A 57 9.42 -7.18 -36.60
CA LYS A 57 8.63 -5.97 -36.37
C LYS A 57 7.32 -5.88 -37.14
N ASP A 58 6.79 -7.01 -37.57
CA ASP A 58 5.43 -7.08 -38.08
C ASP A 58 4.44 -7.06 -36.92
N THR A 59 3.31 -6.37 -37.11
CA THR A 59 2.27 -6.29 -36.10
C THR A 59 1.62 -7.66 -35.88
N LEU A 60 1.75 -8.21 -34.66
CA LEU A 60 1.05 -9.44 -34.27
C LEU A 60 -0.39 -9.15 -33.87
N PHE A 61 -0.62 -8.11 -33.08
CA PHE A 61 -1.96 -7.63 -32.81
C PHE A 61 -1.96 -6.13 -32.52
N PHE A 62 -3.10 -5.52 -32.75
CA PHE A 62 -3.45 -4.17 -32.32
C PHE A 62 -4.74 -4.26 -31.49
N GLU A 63 -4.78 -3.59 -30.36
CA GLU A 63 -5.92 -3.58 -29.46
C GLU A 63 -6.22 -2.17 -28.97
N ASN A 64 -7.51 -1.81 -28.99
CA ASN A 64 -8.00 -0.56 -28.43
C ASN A 64 -9.18 -0.88 -27.50
N ILE A 65 -9.04 -0.52 -26.23
CA ILE A 65 -10.02 -0.75 -25.19
C ILE A 65 -10.45 0.60 -24.61
N ASN A 66 -11.74 0.90 -24.70
CA ASN A 66 -12.34 2.07 -24.08
C ASN A 66 -13.31 1.61 -22.99
N THR A 67 -13.04 1.95 -21.75
CA THR A 67 -13.89 1.61 -20.61
C THR A 67 -14.46 2.89 -20.01
N LYS A 68 -15.76 2.90 -19.73
CA LYS A 68 -16.47 3.96 -19.02
C LYS A 68 -17.30 3.32 -17.93
N GLY A 69 -17.40 3.98 -16.79
CA GLY A 69 -18.23 3.45 -15.72
C GLY A 69 -18.39 4.35 -14.52
N GLU A 70 -19.04 3.81 -13.52
CA GLU A 70 -19.25 4.47 -12.23
C GLU A 70 -18.69 3.59 -11.11
N THR A 71 -17.89 4.19 -10.23
CA THR A 71 -17.41 3.57 -9.01
C THR A 71 -18.00 4.26 -7.80
N LYS A 72 -18.49 3.46 -6.85
CA LYS A 72 -18.93 3.90 -5.52
C LYS A 72 -18.14 3.18 -4.45
N GLU A 73 -17.48 3.94 -3.58
CA GLU A 73 -16.75 3.42 -2.44
C GLU A 73 -17.30 3.98 -1.14
N TYR A 74 -17.43 3.10 -0.16
CA TYR A 74 -17.84 3.46 1.19
C TYR A 74 -16.84 2.86 2.17
N SER A 75 -16.40 3.66 3.12
CA SER A 75 -15.68 3.13 4.28
C SER A 75 -16.32 3.63 5.57
N GLY A 76 -16.23 2.81 6.59
CA GLY A 76 -16.62 3.19 7.94
C GLY A 76 -15.79 2.42 8.95
N GLY A 77 -15.27 3.12 9.93
CA GLY A 77 -14.43 2.52 10.95
C GLY A 77 -14.60 3.15 12.32
N MET A 78 -14.18 2.38 13.31
CA MET A 78 -14.06 2.86 14.68
C MET A 78 -12.68 2.51 15.23
N ASN A 79 -12.19 3.34 16.12
CA ASN A 79 -10.99 3.06 16.89
C ASN A 79 -11.22 3.34 18.37
N LEU A 80 -10.56 2.56 19.20
CA LEU A 80 -10.57 2.68 20.66
C LEU A 80 -9.13 2.55 21.13
N ASN A 81 -8.67 3.51 21.94
CA ASN A 81 -7.37 3.46 22.58
C ASN A 81 -7.56 3.72 24.06
N LEU A 82 -7.05 2.82 24.88
CA LEU A 82 -7.07 2.86 26.32
C LEU A 82 -5.65 2.84 26.85
N ILE A 83 -5.33 3.76 27.75
CA ILE A 83 -4.07 3.76 28.49
C ILE A 83 -4.44 3.78 29.98
N TYR A 84 -3.94 2.80 30.74
CA TYR A 84 -4.15 2.68 32.16
C TYR A 84 -2.79 2.67 32.89
N LYS A 85 -2.55 3.71 33.70
CA LYS A 85 -1.38 3.81 34.57
C LYS A 85 -1.71 3.10 35.87
N ILE A 86 -1.25 1.87 36.05
CA ILE A 86 -1.45 1.10 37.27
C ILE A 86 -0.80 1.83 38.43
N ASP A 87 0.44 2.28 38.22
CA ASP A 87 1.21 3.14 39.11
C ASP A 87 2.23 3.99 38.30
N LYS A 88 3.20 4.65 38.99
CA LYS A 88 4.23 5.48 38.34
C LYS A 88 5.18 4.69 37.43
N LYS A 89 5.29 3.37 37.62
CA LYS A 89 6.21 2.50 36.89
C LYS A 89 5.48 1.59 35.88
N ASN A 90 4.23 1.27 36.15
CA ASN A 90 3.48 0.25 35.42
C ASN A 90 2.38 0.90 34.58
N VAL A 91 2.44 0.66 33.26
CA VAL A 91 1.44 1.16 32.32
C VAL A 91 0.93 0.01 31.45
N PHE A 92 -0.37 -0.09 31.35
CA PHE A 92 -1.05 -0.97 30.39
C PHE A 92 -1.70 -0.11 29.31
N SER A 93 -1.56 -0.53 28.06
CA SER A 93 -2.25 0.08 26.93
C SER A 93 -2.96 -0.99 26.11
N PHE A 94 -4.13 -0.63 25.60
CA PHE A 94 -4.92 -1.45 24.70
C PHE A 94 -5.45 -0.60 23.56
N GLY A 95 -5.31 -1.09 22.33
CA GLY A 95 -5.85 -0.50 21.12
C GLY A 95 -6.74 -1.50 20.41
N PHE A 96 -7.84 -1.02 19.87
CA PHE A 96 -8.71 -1.78 18.97
C PHE A 96 -9.14 -0.88 17.82
N SER A 97 -9.15 -1.41 16.61
CA SER A 97 -9.76 -0.74 15.46
C SER A 97 -10.52 -1.74 14.60
N HIS A 98 -11.62 -1.28 14.04
CA HIS A 98 -12.41 -2.02 13.07
C HIS A 98 -12.71 -1.12 11.88
N LEU A 99 -12.44 -1.61 10.68
CA LEU A 99 -12.70 -0.91 9.41
C LEU A 99 -13.53 -1.82 8.51
N GLN A 100 -14.57 -1.27 7.92
CA GLN A 100 -15.35 -1.91 6.87
C GLN A 100 -15.22 -1.06 5.60
N LEU A 101 -14.90 -1.73 4.49
CA LEU A 101 -14.82 -1.16 3.14
C LEU A 101 -15.85 -1.85 2.25
N SER A 102 -16.47 -1.09 1.36
CA SER A 102 -17.28 -1.61 0.28
C SER A 102 -17.04 -0.78 -0.97
N ASN A 103 -16.78 -1.46 -2.09
CA ASN A 103 -16.58 -0.85 -3.39
C ASN A 103 -17.51 -1.54 -4.39
N GLN A 104 -18.17 -0.76 -5.24
CA GLN A 104 -19.01 -1.24 -6.33
C GLN A 104 -18.65 -0.48 -7.60
N ASN A 105 -18.28 -1.24 -8.64
CA ASN A 105 -17.93 -0.72 -9.95
C ASN A 105 -18.87 -1.29 -10.99
N ASN A 106 -19.42 -0.42 -11.84
CA ASN A 106 -20.14 -0.79 -13.06
C ASN A 106 -19.35 -0.23 -14.23
N LEU A 107 -18.78 -1.08 -15.05
CA LEU A 107 -17.92 -0.70 -16.16
C LEU A 107 -18.51 -1.17 -17.48
N PHE A 108 -18.50 -0.31 -18.48
CA PHE A 108 -18.87 -0.61 -19.86
C PHE A 108 -17.63 -0.49 -20.73
N THR A 109 -17.21 -1.59 -21.35
CA THR A 109 -16.00 -1.66 -22.15
C THR A 109 -16.35 -1.90 -23.61
N ASN A 110 -15.78 -1.09 -24.49
CA ASN A 110 -15.74 -1.37 -25.92
C ASN A 110 -14.30 -1.74 -26.29
N GLN A 111 -14.11 -2.91 -26.85
CA GLN A 111 -12.81 -3.39 -27.30
C GLN A 111 -12.83 -3.67 -28.79
N THR A 112 -11.78 -3.27 -29.48
CA THR A 112 -11.50 -3.66 -30.87
C THR A 112 -10.11 -4.27 -30.89
N ARG A 113 -10.00 -5.49 -31.41
CA ARG A 113 -8.73 -6.19 -31.57
C ARG A 113 -8.57 -6.67 -33.00
N ILE A 114 -7.39 -6.45 -33.55
CA ILE A 114 -6.96 -6.99 -34.85
C ILE A 114 -5.78 -7.91 -34.57
N ASP A 115 -5.92 -9.19 -34.85
CA ASP A 115 -4.90 -10.20 -34.63
C ASP A 115 -4.41 -10.71 -36.00
N SER A 116 -3.11 -10.56 -36.27
CA SER A 116 -2.51 -10.97 -37.55
C SER A 116 -2.10 -12.43 -37.58
N SER A 117 -2.15 -13.14 -36.46
CA SER A 117 -1.84 -14.57 -36.37
C SER A 117 -2.94 -15.46 -37.01
N PHE A 118 -4.15 -14.90 -37.18
CA PHE A 118 -5.23 -15.60 -37.88
C PHE A 118 -5.24 -15.28 -39.39
N ALA A 119 -5.33 -16.32 -40.21
CA ALA A 119 -5.28 -16.22 -41.68
C ALA A 119 -6.30 -15.26 -42.30
N ASN A 120 -7.33 -14.85 -41.60
CA ASN A 120 -8.42 -14.01 -42.08
C ASN A 120 -8.43 -12.57 -41.60
N ARG A 121 -7.46 -12.10 -40.78
CA ARG A 121 -7.31 -10.71 -40.32
C ARG A 121 -8.62 -9.96 -40.03
N THR A 122 -9.68 -10.67 -39.62
CA THR A 122 -10.96 -10.03 -39.29
C THR A 122 -10.86 -9.36 -37.91
N PRO A 123 -11.17 -8.07 -37.82
CA PRO A 123 -11.23 -7.40 -36.54
C PRO A 123 -12.24 -8.11 -35.64
N SER A 124 -11.86 -8.43 -34.42
CA SER A 124 -12.80 -8.81 -33.38
C SER A 124 -13.16 -7.58 -32.57
N ALA A 125 -14.44 -7.29 -32.49
CA ALA A 125 -14.95 -6.25 -31.60
C ALA A 125 -15.92 -6.87 -30.60
N TYR A 126 -15.85 -6.46 -29.36
CA TYR A 126 -16.84 -6.82 -28.36
C TYR A 126 -17.19 -5.64 -27.47
N ARG A 127 -18.37 -5.72 -26.88
CA ARG A 127 -18.80 -4.88 -25.78
C ARG A 127 -18.85 -5.73 -24.53
N ALA A 128 -18.34 -5.19 -23.43
CA ALA A 128 -18.43 -5.84 -22.13
C ALA A 128 -19.15 -4.95 -21.13
N GLU A 129 -19.95 -5.60 -20.29
CA GLU A 129 -20.51 -5.03 -19.10
C GLU A 129 -19.89 -5.77 -17.92
N ASP A 130 -19.09 -5.06 -17.14
CA ASP A 130 -18.40 -5.62 -15.98
C ASP A 130 -18.99 -4.99 -14.71
N PHE A 131 -19.52 -5.83 -13.86
CA PHE A 131 -19.90 -5.47 -12.49
C PHE A 131 -18.90 -6.07 -11.53
N TYR A 132 -18.35 -5.25 -10.64
CA TYR A 132 -17.45 -5.69 -9.59
C TYR A 132 -17.90 -5.15 -8.24
N GLU A 133 -18.05 -6.04 -7.27
CA GLU A 133 -18.32 -5.70 -5.87
C GLU A 133 -17.21 -6.25 -4.98
N PHE A 134 -16.69 -5.41 -4.10
CA PHE A 134 -15.68 -5.75 -3.13
C PHE A 134 -16.14 -5.34 -1.74
N LYS A 135 -16.01 -6.24 -0.77
CA LYS A 135 -16.28 -5.99 0.64
C LYS A 135 -15.13 -6.50 1.48
N SER A 136 -14.61 -5.64 2.35
CA SER A 136 -13.55 -6.03 3.29
C SER A 136 -13.90 -5.57 4.69
N ARG A 137 -13.57 -6.41 5.67
CA ARG A 137 -13.66 -6.10 7.10
C ARG A 137 -12.32 -6.42 7.72
N VAL A 138 -11.74 -5.43 8.38
CA VAL A 138 -10.44 -5.55 9.04
C VAL A 138 -10.61 -5.16 10.49
N SER A 139 -10.21 -6.05 11.40
CA SER A 139 -10.14 -5.77 12.83
C SER A 139 -8.71 -5.90 13.29
N LYS A 140 -8.21 -4.92 14.03
CA LYS A 140 -6.87 -4.94 14.61
C LYS A 140 -6.97 -4.71 16.11
N PHE A 141 -6.13 -5.37 16.86
CA PHE A 141 -5.98 -5.14 18.29
C PHE A 141 -4.51 -5.10 18.66
N GLY A 142 -4.19 -4.40 19.74
CA GLY A 142 -2.88 -4.38 20.35
C GLY A 142 -3.03 -4.21 21.86
N ALA A 143 -2.30 -5.01 22.63
CA ALA A 143 -2.19 -4.89 24.06
C ALA A 143 -0.72 -4.83 24.43
N CYS A 144 -0.34 -3.86 25.25
CA CYS A 144 1.04 -3.72 25.69
C CYS A 144 1.09 -3.38 27.19
N TYR A 145 1.92 -4.10 27.89
CA TYR A 145 2.31 -3.77 29.25
C TYR A 145 3.74 -3.26 29.25
N SER A 146 3.98 -2.15 29.93
CA SER A 146 5.31 -1.57 30.08
C SER A 146 5.63 -1.31 31.54
N TYR A 147 6.88 -1.57 31.92
CA TYR A 147 7.43 -1.37 33.25
C TYR A 147 8.68 -0.50 33.18
N ASN A 148 8.66 0.62 33.90
CA ASN A 148 9.83 1.49 34.04
C ASN A 148 10.82 0.86 35.01
N THR A 149 11.96 0.40 34.49
CA THR A 149 12.96 -0.35 35.27
C THR A 149 13.88 0.53 36.12
N ASN A 150 14.04 1.81 35.72
CA ASN A 150 14.86 2.78 36.48
C ASN A 150 14.37 4.21 36.25
N ASP A 151 14.86 5.14 37.10
CA ASP A 151 14.50 6.58 37.04
C ASP A 151 15.13 7.31 35.82
N LYS A 152 16.04 6.67 35.08
CA LYS A 152 16.68 7.21 33.87
C LYS A 152 15.92 6.87 32.58
N GLY A 153 14.70 6.33 32.70
CA GLY A 153 13.86 6.00 31.56
C GLY A 153 14.15 4.61 30.95
N GLY A 154 14.70 3.66 31.74
CA GLY A 154 14.76 2.26 31.37
C GLY A 154 13.35 1.66 31.33
N ILE A 155 13.03 0.87 30.28
CA ILE A 155 11.70 0.31 30.07
C ILE A 155 11.83 -1.14 29.66
N PHE A 156 11.09 -2.02 30.31
CA PHE A 156 10.74 -3.34 29.82
C PHE A 156 9.31 -3.31 29.28
N ALA A 157 9.06 -3.87 28.12
CA ALA A 157 7.69 -3.99 27.62
C ALA A 157 7.45 -5.31 26.91
N ILE A 158 6.21 -5.79 27.05
CA ILE A 158 5.68 -6.95 26.36
C ILE A 158 4.34 -6.57 25.72
N GLY A 159 4.18 -6.87 24.44
CA GLY A 159 2.97 -6.54 23.69
C GLY A 159 2.53 -7.68 22.79
N LEU A 160 1.23 -7.79 22.64
CA LEU A 160 0.57 -8.71 21.70
C LEU A 160 -0.24 -7.87 20.71
N ASP A 161 0.03 -8.03 19.42
CA ASP A 161 -0.69 -7.40 18.33
C ASP A 161 -1.37 -8.46 17.47
N GLY A 162 -2.51 -8.11 16.87
CA GLY A 162 -3.15 -9.00 15.91
C GLY A 162 -4.03 -8.23 14.93
N SER A 163 -4.19 -8.82 13.75
CA SER A 163 -5.05 -8.33 12.68
C SER A 163 -5.82 -9.49 12.08
N PHE A 164 -7.12 -9.29 11.88
CA PHE A 164 -8.03 -10.24 11.25
C PHE A 164 -8.76 -9.53 10.12
N SER A 165 -8.62 -10.05 8.92
CA SER A 165 -9.28 -9.53 7.72
C SER A 165 -10.14 -10.60 7.08
N ASN A 166 -11.31 -10.19 6.64
CA ASN A 166 -12.20 -11.01 5.82
C ASN A 166 -12.64 -10.18 4.62
N THR A 167 -12.32 -10.67 3.44
CA THR A 167 -12.58 -9.99 2.17
C THR A 167 -13.39 -10.90 1.27
N GLU A 168 -14.41 -10.34 0.64
CA GLU A 168 -15.21 -10.98 -0.39
C GLU A 168 -15.25 -10.08 -1.62
N SER A 169 -14.94 -10.63 -2.77
CA SER A 169 -15.09 -9.97 -4.06
C SER A 169 -15.99 -10.79 -4.98
N ARG A 170 -16.79 -10.09 -5.76
CA ARG A 170 -17.66 -10.68 -6.77
C ARG A 170 -17.53 -9.86 -8.04
N GLY A 171 -17.09 -10.51 -9.10
CA GLY A 171 -17.01 -9.95 -10.45
C GLY A 171 -18.01 -10.67 -11.36
N ASN A 172 -18.77 -9.93 -12.14
CA ASN A 172 -19.62 -10.47 -13.20
C ASN A 172 -19.23 -9.80 -14.51
N ASN A 173 -18.83 -10.59 -15.49
CA ASN A 173 -18.40 -10.13 -16.80
C ASN A 173 -19.38 -10.65 -17.84
N LEU A 174 -20.01 -9.74 -18.58
CA LEU A 174 -20.85 -10.05 -19.72
C LEU A 174 -20.19 -9.49 -20.98
N ARG A 175 -19.81 -10.35 -21.94
CA ARG A 175 -19.20 -9.95 -23.22
C ARG A 175 -20.13 -10.26 -24.37
N ILE A 176 -20.36 -9.28 -25.22
CA ILE A 176 -21.17 -9.39 -26.43
C ILE A 176 -20.27 -9.12 -27.63
N TYR A 177 -20.07 -10.13 -28.46
CA TYR A 177 -19.23 -10.04 -29.66
C TYR A 177 -20.05 -9.59 -30.85
N ASP A 178 -19.53 -8.64 -31.64
CA ASP A 178 -20.18 -8.12 -32.83
C ASP A 178 -20.15 -9.15 -34.00
N ASN A 179 -19.24 -10.14 -33.95
CA ASN A 179 -19.17 -11.22 -34.93
C ASN A 179 -19.41 -12.59 -34.27
N PRO A 180 -20.58 -13.21 -34.46
CA PRO A 180 -20.92 -14.50 -33.85
C PRO A 180 -20.12 -15.70 -34.42
N THR A 181 -19.41 -15.56 -35.54
CA THR A 181 -18.57 -16.61 -36.14
C THR A 181 -17.12 -16.57 -35.61
N ALA A 182 -16.72 -15.52 -34.91
CA ALA A 182 -15.45 -15.52 -34.23
C ALA A 182 -15.51 -16.54 -33.07
N ILE A 183 -14.65 -17.55 -33.12
CA ILE A 183 -14.49 -18.57 -32.07
C ILE A 183 -13.79 -17.92 -30.87
N TYR A 184 -14.32 -16.84 -30.41
CA TYR A 184 -13.91 -16.26 -29.13
C TYR A 184 -14.87 -16.77 -28.05
N TRP A 185 -14.29 -17.46 -27.10
CA TRP A 185 -15.01 -17.97 -25.95
C TRP A 185 -15.81 -16.84 -25.31
N ASN A 186 -17.09 -17.04 -25.15
CA ASN A 186 -17.93 -16.16 -24.36
C ASN A 186 -17.44 -16.22 -22.90
N PHE A 187 -16.50 -15.34 -22.53
CA PHE A 187 -16.06 -15.19 -21.14
C PHE A 187 -17.15 -14.49 -20.29
N ASN A 188 -18.38 -14.96 -20.43
CA ASN A 188 -19.45 -14.57 -19.53
C ASN A 188 -19.26 -15.38 -18.26
N GLY A 189 -18.69 -14.76 -17.24
CA GLY A 189 -18.32 -15.46 -16.03
C GLY A 189 -18.67 -14.68 -14.77
N LEU A 190 -18.86 -15.42 -13.70
CA LEU A 190 -19.00 -14.93 -12.34
C LEU A 190 -17.78 -15.42 -11.54
N ASP A 191 -16.93 -14.48 -11.14
CA ASP A 191 -15.85 -14.72 -10.19
C ASP A 191 -16.30 -14.38 -8.78
N VAL A 192 -16.17 -15.31 -7.85
CA VAL A 192 -16.40 -15.09 -6.43
C VAL A 192 -15.15 -15.49 -5.67
N ALA A 193 -14.43 -14.51 -5.15
CA ALA A 193 -13.27 -14.78 -4.33
C ALA A 193 -13.52 -14.38 -2.87
N LYS A 194 -13.07 -15.24 -1.96
CA LYS A 194 -13.09 -15.02 -0.50
C LYS A 194 -11.68 -15.19 0.03
N SER A 195 -11.24 -14.23 0.84
CA SER A 195 -9.94 -14.27 1.51
C SER A 195 -10.11 -14.00 3.00
N LYS A 196 -9.31 -14.71 3.78
CA LYS A 196 -9.14 -14.48 5.22
C LYS A 196 -7.65 -14.31 5.48
N ASP A 197 -7.26 -13.09 5.87
CA ASP A 197 -5.88 -12.76 6.16
C ASP A 197 -5.76 -12.42 7.63
N ASN A 198 -4.89 -13.12 8.34
CA ASN A 198 -4.75 -12.98 9.77
C ASN A 198 -3.28 -12.89 10.14
N ASP A 199 -2.96 -12.11 11.16
CA ASP A 199 -1.63 -12.09 11.77
C ASP A 199 -1.71 -11.91 13.28
N ILE A 200 -0.74 -12.49 13.98
CA ILE A 200 -0.52 -12.30 15.43
C ILE A 200 0.97 -12.11 15.65
N ALA A 201 1.34 -11.17 16.49
CA ALA A 201 2.73 -10.91 16.84
C ALA A 201 2.90 -10.68 18.34
N LEU A 202 3.87 -11.34 18.93
CA LEU A 202 4.38 -11.08 20.27
C LEU A 202 5.64 -10.24 20.17
N ASN A 203 5.64 -9.11 20.87
CA ASN A 203 6.77 -8.19 20.92
C ASN A 203 7.29 -8.14 22.36
N VAL A 204 8.59 -8.29 22.52
CA VAL A 204 9.28 -8.09 23.81
C VAL A 204 10.43 -7.14 23.56
N PHE A 205 10.53 -6.08 24.33
CA PHE A 205 11.69 -5.21 24.25
C PHE A 205 12.15 -4.74 25.62
N TYR A 206 13.45 -4.53 25.72
CA TYR A 206 14.09 -3.96 26.88
C TYR A 206 14.95 -2.78 26.48
N ASN A 207 14.66 -1.62 27.06
CA ASN A 207 15.42 -0.40 26.89
C ASN A 207 16.17 -0.13 28.20
N TYR A 208 17.49 -0.16 28.16
CA TYR A 208 18.35 0.21 29.27
C TYR A 208 18.92 1.61 29.05
N SER A 209 18.48 2.57 29.85
CA SER A 209 18.99 3.94 29.81
C SER A 209 20.07 4.09 30.87
N TYR A 210 21.31 4.39 30.44
CA TYR A 210 22.48 4.56 31.33
C TYR A 210 22.95 6.02 31.42
N GLY A 211 22.32 6.94 30.68
CA GLY A 211 22.47 8.38 30.74
C GLY A 211 21.16 9.07 30.42
N GLU A 212 21.13 10.41 30.48
CA GLU A 212 19.90 11.18 30.16
C GLU A 212 19.37 10.91 28.75
N SER A 213 20.26 10.62 27.80
CA SER A 213 19.89 10.37 26.39
C SER A 213 20.64 9.19 25.77
N SER A 214 21.37 8.41 26.58
CA SER A 214 22.15 7.25 26.14
C SER A 214 21.45 5.97 26.52
N LYS A 215 21.27 5.07 25.55
CA LYS A 215 20.49 3.84 25.77
C LYS A 215 20.95 2.68 24.90
N ILE A 216 20.73 1.49 25.42
CA ILE A 216 20.77 0.23 24.68
C ILE A 216 19.37 -0.35 24.64
N MET A 217 18.91 -0.77 23.48
CA MET A 217 17.64 -1.41 23.31
C MET A 217 17.80 -2.77 22.64
N LEU A 218 17.20 -3.77 23.26
CA LEU A 218 17.11 -5.13 22.73
C LEU A 218 15.64 -5.41 22.46
N GLY A 219 15.34 -6.03 21.36
CA GLY A 219 13.98 -6.43 21.04
C GLY A 219 13.89 -7.76 20.33
N LEU A 220 12.76 -8.41 20.55
CA LEU A 220 12.39 -9.66 19.94
C LEU A 220 10.94 -9.54 19.49
N ARG A 221 10.66 -9.89 18.24
CA ARG A 221 9.32 -10.02 17.68
C ARG A 221 9.15 -11.40 17.10
N LEU A 222 8.16 -12.12 17.60
CA LEU A 222 7.66 -13.36 17.01
C LEU A 222 6.36 -13.02 16.28
N ASN A 223 6.24 -13.39 15.03
CA ASN A 223 5.01 -13.21 14.28
C ASN A 223 4.59 -14.50 13.58
N HIS A 224 3.29 -14.67 13.48
CA HIS A 224 2.67 -15.72 12.67
C HIS A 224 1.51 -15.12 11.90
N ALA A 225 1.57 -15.21 10.57
CA ALA A 225 0.54 -14.76 9.66
C ALA A 225 0.07 -15.93 8.81
N TRP A 226 -1.24 -15.98 8.52
CA TRP A 226 -1.83 -16.96 7.61
C TRP A 226 -2.92 -16.33 6.78
N SER A 227 -3.01 -16.79 5.54
CA SER A 227 -3.99 -16.33 4.56
C SER A 227 -4.59 -17.53 3.85
N ASP A 228 -5.91 -17.57 3.80
CA ASP A 228 -6.66 -18.56 3.04
C ASP A 228 -7.48 -17.80 1.98
N LYS A 229 -7.30 -18.15 0.72
CA LYS A 229 -8.06 -17.56 -0.39
C LYS A 229 -8.68 -18.67 -1.22
N ASN A 230 -9.96 -18.54 -1.49
CA ASN A 230 -10.70 -19.37 -2.44
C ASN A 230 -11.27 -18.47 -3.53
N SER A 231 -11.03 -18.80 -4.79
CA SER A 231 -11.60 -18.14 -5.96
C SER A 231 -12.34 -19.18 -6.79
N ASP A 232 -13.65 -18.97 -6.92
CA ASP A 232 -14.54 -19.80 -7.73
C ASP A 232 -14.97 -18.99 -8.94
N TYR A 233 -14.58 -19.45 -10.13
CA TYR A 233 -15.01 -18.89 -11.40
C TYR A 233 -16.10 -19.80 -12.01
N ASN A 234 -17.22 -19.21 -12.41
CA ASN A 234 -18.36 -19.95 -12.97
C ASN A 234 -18.75 -19.38 -14.33
N TYR A 235 -18.92 -20.22 -15.33
CA TYR A 235 -19.45 -19.84 -16.62
C TYR A 235 -20.94 -19.58 -16.59
N TYR A 236 -21.36 -18.69 -17.47
CA TYR A 236 -22.76 -18.49 -17.80
C TYR A 236 -23.24 -19.63 -18.70
N ASP A 237 -24.16 -20.43 -18.19
CA ASP A 237 -24.89 -21.43 -18.95
C ASP A 237 -26.06 -20.76 -19.68
N SER A 238 -25.90 -20.53 -20.98
CA SER A 238 -26.90 -19.88 -21.82
C SER A 238 -28.17 -20.69 -22.00
N ALA A 239 -28.12 -22.00 -21.82
CA ALA A 239 -29.30 -22.87 -21.93
C ALA A 239 -30.21 -22.77 -20.71
N ASN A 240 -29.62 -22.56 -19.54
CA ASN A 240 -30.36 -22.44 -18.26
C ASN A 240 -30.41 -21.03 -17.70
N TYR A 241 -29.76 -20.04 -18.34
CA TYR A 241 -29.67 -18.63 -17.92
C TYR A 241 -29.08 -18.44 -16.52
N ILE A 242 -28.16 -19.30 -16.10
CA ILE A 242 -27.54 -19.26 -14.78
C ILE A 242 -26.02 -19.44 -14.85
N TYR A 243 -25.30 -18.90 -13.86
CA TYR A 243 -23.87 -19.14 -13.66
C TYR A 243 -23.67 -20.35 -12.74
N ASN A 244 -23.70 -21.55 -13.27
CA ASN A 244 -23.65 -22.79 -12.49
C ASN A 244 -22.55 -23.77 -12.90
N VAL A 245 -21.86 -23.55 -13.99
CA VAL A 245 -20.78 -24.41 -14.44
C VAL A 245 -19.47 -23.85 -13.92
N LYS A 246 -18.93 -24.50 -12.88
CA LYS A 246 -17.63 -24.11 -12.32
C LYS A 246 -16.52 -24.36 -13.35
N ASP A 247 -15.78 -23.29 -13.67
CA ASP A 247 -14.55 -23.43 -14.42
C ASP A 247 -13.40 -23.80 -13.49
N ILE A 248 -13.02 -25.07 -13.55
CA ILE A 248 -11.93 -25.59 -12.74
C ILE A 248 -10.56 -25.04 -13.17
N ALA A 249 -10.41 -24.52 -14.40
CA ALA A 249 -9.18 -23.95 -14.91
C ALA A 249 -8.88 -22.59 -14.28
N PHE A 250 -9.92 -21.80 -14.02
CA PHE A 250 -9.82 -20.47 -13.43
C PHE A 250 -10.10 -20.42 -11.91
N SER A 251 -10.60 -21.55 -11.37
CA SER A 251 -10.84 -21.68 -9.93
C SER A 251 -9.59 -22.18 -9.19
N TYR A 252 -9.30 -21.60 -8.04
CA TYR A 252 -8.14 -22.00 -7.24
C TYR A 252 -8.34 -21.82 -5.73
N ILE A 253 -7.58 -22.59 -4.96
CA ILE A 253 -7.41 -22.43 -3.52
C ILE A 253 -5.95 -22.06 -3.26
N TYR A 254 -5.75 -21.06 -2.44
CA TYR A 254 -4.45 -20.54 -2.05
C TYR A 254 -4.36 -20.50 -0.53
N ASN A 255 -3.34 -21.13 0.04
CA ASN A 255 -3.03 -21.06 1.46
C ASN A 255 -1.61 -20.55 1.63
N TYR A 256 -1.43 -19.60 2.52
CA TYR A 256 -0.14 -19.01 2.84
C TYR A 256 0.04 -18.95 4.35
N LYS A 257 1.23 -19.35 4.82
CA LYS A 257 1.64 -19.21 6.21
C LYS A 257 3.02 -18.57 6.26
N ASN A 258 3.22 -17.70 7.21
CA ASN A 258 4.49 -17.04 7.46
C ASN A 258 4.75 -16.98 8.96
N SER A 259 5.82 -17.60 9.40
CA SER A 259 6.32 -17.52 10.78
C SER A 259 7.64 -16.79 10.78
N GLY A 260 7.77 -15.75 11.59
CA GLY A 260 8.96 -14.92 11.63
C GLY A 260 9.47 -14.66 13.04
N LEU A 261 10.78 -14.58 13.13
CA LEU A 261 11.52 -14.07 14.29
C LEU A 261 12.32 -12.86 13.83
N ASN A 262 12.13 -11.73 14.47
CA ASN A 262 12.98 -10.56 14.35
C ASN A 262 13.63 -10.28 15.70
N CYS A 263 14.95 -10.22 15.71
CA CYS A 263 15.73 -9.77 16.86
C CYS A 263 16.45 -8.49 16.47
N PHE A 264 16.48 -7.51 17.36
CA PHE A 264 17.26 -6.32 17.11
C PHE A 264 18.08 -5.88 18.33
N PHE A 265 19.21 -5.29 18.02
CA PHE A 265 20.06 -4.55 18.91
C PHE A 265 20.12 -3.10 18.43
N ASP A 266 19.91 -2.13 19.33
CA ASP A 266 19.97 -0.71 19.01
C ASP A 266 20.76 -0.02 20.13
N TRP A 267 21.86 0.60 19.76
CA TRP A 267 22.71 1.36 20.67
C TRP A 267 22.69 2.83 20.26
N LYS A 268 22.27 3.68 21.19
CA LYS A 268 22.29 5.13 21.03
C LYS A 268 23.15 5.75 22.10
N ASN A 269 24.06 6.63 21.69
CA ASN A 269 24.84 7.43 22.61
C ASN A 269 24.95 8.89 22.14
N ILE A 270 25.12 9.79 23.11
CA ILE A 270 25.29 11.22 22.86
C ILE A 270 26.63 11.62 23.43
N PHE A 271 27.54 12.03 22.55
CA PHE A 271 28.86 12.55 22.85
C PHE A 271 28.85 14.07 22.64
N ASN A 272 28.56 14.85 23.67
CA ASN A 272 28.45 16.31 23.57
C ASN A 272 27.46 16.72 22.45
N ARG A 273 27.98 17.11 21.27
CA ARG A 273 27.19 17.56 20.12
C ARG A 273 26.88 16.44 19.09
N LEU A 274 27.51 15.29 19.24
CA LEU A 274 27.33 14.17 18.34
C LEU A 274 26.41 13.12 18.96
N THR A 275 25.31 12.82 18.31
CA THR A 275 24.47 11.66 18.59
C THR A 275 24.82 10.56 17.60
N MET A 276 25.10 9.37 18.11
CA MET A 276 25.37 8.18 17.33
C MET A 276 24.35 7.10 17.65
N ASN A 277 23.78 6.49 16.63
CA ASN A 277 22.88 5.34 16.76
C ASN A 277 23.37 4.23 15.83
N VAL A 278 23.52 3.03 16.38
CA VAL A 278 23.91 1.80 15.67
C VAL A 278 22.82 0.78 15.93
N ARG A 279 22.22 0.27 14.86
CA ARG A 279 21.19 -0.74 14.95
C ARG A 279 21.54 -1.93 14.06
N LEU A 280 21.29 -3.12 14.56
CA LEU A 280 21.41 -4.38 13.86
C LEU A 280 20.09 -5.14 14.00
N ASP A 281 19.43 -5.40 12.89
CA ASP A 281 18.25 -6.25 12.82
C ASP A 281 18.64 -7.61 12.25
N TRP A 282 18.22 -8.68 12.89
CA TRP A 282 18.29 -10.04 12.38
C TRP A 282 16.88 -10.58 12.22
N ASN A 283 16.54 -10.94 10.97
CA ASN A 283 15.24 -11.48 10.61
C ASN A 283 15.40 -12.93 10.16
N LEU A 284 14.63 -13.81 10.75
CA LEU A 284 14.44 -15.19 10.33
C LEU A 284 12.98 -15.37 9.96
N ARG A 285 12.70 -15.88 8.75
CA ARG A 285 11.36 -16.05 8.23
C ARG A 285 11.20 -17.41 7.60
N ASN A 286 10.17 -18.14 7.99
CA ASN A 286 9.70 -19.35 7.34
C ASN A 286 8.36 -19.07 6.65
N GLU A 287 8.31 -19.28 5.35
CA GLU A 287 7.11 -19.11 4.54
C GLU A 287 6.71 -20.43 3.91
N GLU A 288 5.44 -20.77 4.03
CA GLU A 288 4.82 -21.96 3.44
C GLU A 288 3.70 -21.49 2.52
N PHE A 289 3.65 -22.05 1.35
CA PHE A 289 2.70 -21.71 0.32
C PHE A 289 2.13 -22.99 -0.29
N SER A 290 0.82 -23.06 -0.39
CA SER A 290 0.09 -24.11 -1.09
C SER A 290 -0.88 -23.49 -2.06
N TYR A 291 -0.80 -23.92 -3.31
CA TYR A 291 -1.69 -23.51 -4.38
C TYR A 291 -2.28 -24.76 -5.04
N GLN A 292 -3.60 -24.82 -5.12
CA GLN A 292 -4.33 -25.90 -5.74
C GLN A 292 -5.20 -25.36 -6.86
N SER A 293 -4.91 -25.74 -8.07
CA SER A 293 -5.75 -25.55 -9.25
C SER A 293 -5.93 -26.90 -9.98
N HIS A 294 -6.78 -26.93 -10.97
CA HIS A 294 -7.00 -28.15 -11.76
C HIS A 294 -5.74 -28.67 -12.46
N TYR A 295 -4.86 -27.74 -12.88
CA TYR A 295 -3.71 -28.11 -13.72
C TYR A 295 -2.49 -28.59 -12.97
N SER A 296 -2.26 -28.12 -11.77
CA SER A 296 -1.22 -28.69 -10.88
C SER A 296 -1.26 -28.08 -9.47
N PRO A 297 -1.08 -28.90 -8.42
CA PRO A 297 -0.78 -28.39 -7.09
C PRO A 297 0.66 -27.85 -7.08
N ASP A 298 0.90 -26.78 -6.33
CA ASP A 298 2.23 -26.27 -6.04
C ASP A 298 2.37 -25.99 -4.55
N ASP A 299 3.21 -26.76 -3.89
CA ASP A 299 3.54 -26.59 -2.49
C ASP A 299 5.00 -26.15 -2.40
N THR A 300 5.24 -25.02 -1.79
CA THR A 300 6.58 -24.47 -1.65
C THR A 300 6.79 -23.98 -0.22
N SER A 301 7.91 -24.34 0.37
CA SER A 301 8.34 -23.79 1.65
C SER A 301 9.78 -23.31 1.54
N TYR A 302 10.08 -22.20 2.19
CA TYR A 302 11.44 -21.69 2.25
C TYR A 302 11.71 -20.92 3.55
N MET A 303 12.94 -21.04 4.01
CA MET A 303 13.43 -20.32 5.17
C MET A 303 14.48 -19.31 4.72
N LYS A 304 14.37 -18.07 5.19
CA LYS A 304 15.31 -16.99 4.89
C LYS A 304 15.78 -16.31 6.16
N SER A 305 17.07 -15.98 6.17
CA SER A 305 17.70 -15.20 7.22
C SER A 305 18.36 -13.97 6.62
N THR A 306 18.13 -12.79 7.22
CA THR A 306 18.72 -11.53 6.79
C THR A 306 19.30 -10.77 7.97
N ILE A 307 20.41 -10.07 7.74
CA ILE A 307 21.04 -9.18 8.71
C ILE A 307 21.07 -7.79 8.09
N GLU A 308 20.50 -6.80 8.80
CA GLU A 308 20.27 -5.45 8.28
C GLU A 308 20.87 -4.40 9.24
N PRO A 309 22.12 -3.97 9.03
CA PRO A 309 22.73 -2.90 9.80
C PRO A 309 22.18 -1.52 9.42
N SER A 310 22.10 -0.64 10.41
CA SER A 310 21.81 0.78 10.25
C SER A 310 22.71 1.62 11.13
N LEU A 311 23.23 2.70 10.57
CA LEU A 311 24.06 3.67 11.27
C LEU A 311 23.42 5.05 11.10
N TYR A 312 23.36 5.83 12.15
CA TYR A 312 22.81 7.16 12.12
C TYR A 312 23.61 8.09 13.01
N PHE A 313 24.00 9.24 12.47
CA PHE A 313 24.77 10.27 13.14
C PHE A 313 24.02 11.60 13.05
N ILE A 314 23.96 12.36 14.15
CA ILE A 314 23.52 13.74 14.18
C ILE A 314 24.58 14.57 14.84
N TYR A 315 25.08 15.58 14.16
CA TYR A 315 25.98 16.56 14.69
C TYR A 315 25.27 17.91 14.86
N LYS A 316 25.07 18.33 16.11
CA LYS A 316 24.49 19.64 16.47
C LYS A 316 25.59 20.69 16.44
N ALA A 317 25.77 21.36 15.30
CA ALA A 317 26.79 22.40 15.16
C ALA A 317 26.53 23.57 16.11
N ASN A 318 25.25 23.95 16.24
CA ASN A 318 24.76 24.93 17.21
C ASN A 318 23.25 24.68 17.50
N LYS A 319 22.59 25.60 18.23
CA LYS A 319 21.16 25.49 18.56
C LYS A 319 20.22 25.45 17.34
N ASN A 320 20.68 25.97 16.22
CA ASN A 320 19.87 26.20 15.03
C ASN A 320 20.28 25.32 13.84
N ASN A 321 21.41 24.62 13.89
CA ASN A 321 21.92 23.87 12.75
C ASN A 321 22.32 22.45 13.21
N ASP A 322 21.67 21.47 12.58
CA ASP A 322 21.98 20.06 12.74
C ASP A 322 22.42 19.47 11.38
N PHE A 323 23.46 18.64 11.40
CA PHE A 323 23.87 17.83 10.27
C PHE A 323 23.58 16.37 10.61
N ASN A 324 23.04 15.61 9.66
CA ASN A 324 22.78 14.20 9.83
C ASN A 324 23.43 13.37 8.72
N PHE A 325 23.79 12.16 9.07
CA PHE A 325 24.25 11.14 8.13
C PHE A 325 23.62 9.81 8.53
N ALA A 326 23.10 9.07 7.54
CA ALA A 326 22.51 7.76 7.76
C ALA A 326 23.00 6.79 6.70
N TYR A 327 23.26 5.55 7.14
CA TYR A 327 23.45 4.39 6.29
C TYR A 327 22.49 3.30 6.72
N THR A 328 21.84 2.65 5.75
CA THR A 328 21.00 1.47 6.00
C THR A 328 21.20 0.43 4.91
N LEU A 329 21.22 -0.83 5.33
CA LEU A 329 21.05 -1.99 4.45
C LEU A 329 19.67 -2.58 4.68
N ARG A 330 18.92 -2.82 3.60
CA ARG A 330 17.62 -3.49 3.61
C ARG A 330 17.61 -4.64 2.62
N THR A 331 17.01 -5.75 3.03
CA THR A 331 16.85 -6.93 2.19
C THR A 331 15.37 -7.18 1.95
N THR A 332 14.96 -7.19 0.68
CA THR A 332 13.60 -7.52 0.27
C THR A 332 13.59 -8.91 -0.34
N THR A 333 12.88 -9.84 0.30
CA THR A 333 12.75 -11.21 -0.20
C THR A 333 11.59 -11.29 -1.20
N PRO A 334 11.68 -12.12 -2.28
CA PRO A 334 10.54 -12.38 -3.15
C PRO A 334 9.36 -12.89 -2.32
N SER A 335 8.14 -12.45 -2.65
CA SER A 335 6.92 -12.99 -2.04
C SER A 335 6.63 -14.39 -2.57
N ALA A 336 5.80 -15.16 -1.85
CA ALA A 336 5.35 -16.47 -2.32
C ALA A 336 4.69 -16.39 -3.70
N THR A 337 3.87 -15.35 -3.94
CA THR A 337 3.25 -15.11 -5.26
C THR A 337 4.26 -14.85 -6.37
N ASN A 338 5.38 -14.21 -6.05
CA ASN A 338 6.45 -13.98 -7.04
C ASN A 338 7.19 -15.25 -7.42
N LEU A 339 7.19 -16.26 -6.55
CA LEU A 339 7.87 -17.55 -6.78
C LEU A 339 6.95 -18.62 -7.38
N THR A 340 5.64 -18.42 -7.33
CA THR A 340 4.64 -19.38 -7.82
C THR A 340 4.62 -19.42 -9.33
N ILE A 341 4.89 -20.59 -9.92
CA ILE A 341 4.93 -20.77 -11.39
C ILE A 341 3.55 -20.91 -12.04
N HIS A 342 2.48 -20.91 -11.24
CA HIS A 342 1.12 -21.04 -11.77
C HIS A 342 0.61 -19.73 -12.33
N LYS A 343 -0.18 -19.86 -13.39
CA LYS A 343 -0.85 -18.75 -14.05
C LYS A 343 -1.96 -18.23 -13.13
N LEU A 344 -1.80 -17.03 -12.59
CA LEU A 344 -2.86 -16.31 -11.88
C LEU A 344 -3.63 -15.49 -12.93
N TYR A 345 -4.80 -15.94 -13.29
CA TYR A 345 -5.62 -15.28 -14.30
C TYR A 345 -6.30 -14.02 -13.75
N GLY A 346 -6.20 -12.94 -14.52
CA GLY A 346 -6.89 -11.67 -14.29
C GLY A 346 -7.53 -11.16 -15.59
N GLY A 347 -8.51 -11.91 -16.11
CA GLY A 347 -9.10 -11.63 -17.43
C GLY A 347 -8.19 -12.07 -18.57
N ASP A 348 -7.86 -11.16 -19.51
CA ASP A 348 -7.03 -11.46 -20.68
C ASP A 348 -5.52 -11.44 -20.38
N ASN A 349 -5.15 -11.12 -19.14
CA ASN A 349 -3.77 -11.10 -18.67
C ASN A 349 -3.57 -12.11 -17.54
N PHE A 350 -2.40 -12.71 -17.48
CA PHE A 350 -2.06 -13.54 -16.34
C PHE A 350 -0.66 -13.20 -15.80
N THR A 351 -0.46 -13.50 -14.53
CA THR A 351 0.84 -13.37 -13.88
C THR A 351 1.43 -14.75 -13.66
N ILE A 352 2.70 -14.92 -14.00
CA ILE A 352 3.46 -16.14 -13.72
C ILE A 352 4.59 -15.75 -12.78
N GLY A 353 4.78 -16.48 -11.69
CA GLY A 353 5.93 -16.25 -10.82
C GLY A 353 7.22 -16.83 -11.41
N ASN A 354 8.33 -16.50 -10.76
CA ASN A 354 9.68 -16.91 -11.16
C ASN A 354 10.43 -17.49 -9.96
N ARG A 355 10.64 -18.80 -9.95
CA ARG A 355 11.36 -19.50 -8.86
C ARG A 355 12.83 -19.13 -8.74
N ASN A 356 13.42 -18.54 -9.78
CA ASN A 356 14.83 -18.16 -9.81
C ASN A 356 15.10 -16.78 -9.18
N LEU A 357 14.07 -16.12 -8.64
CA LEU A 357 14.22 -14.81 -8.02
C LEU A 357 15.16 -14.87 -6.79
N LYS A 358 16.07 -13.92 -6.78
CA LYS A 358 16.96 -13.65 -5.65
C LYS A 358 16.41 -12.53 -4.78
N SER A 359 16.77 -12.52 -3.50
CA SER A 359 16.46 -11.39 -2.63
C SER A 359 17.18 -10.14 -3.10
N SER A 360 16.48 -9.02 -3.09
CA SER A 360 17.03 -7.69 -3.37
C SER A 360 17.73 -7.14 -2.13
N GLN A 361 18.89 -6.51 -2.32
CA GLN A 361 19.59 -5.78 -1.27
C GLN A 361 19.74 -4.31 -1.67
N THR A 362 19.34 -3.42 -0.77
CA THR A 362 19.40 -1.97 -0.99
C THR A 362 20.27 -1.32 0.07
N HIS A 363 21.39 -0.74 -0.35
CA HIS A 363 22.25 0.15 0.43
C HIS A 363 21.74 1.59 0.25
N SER A 364 21.51 2.30 1.35
CA SER A 364 21.06 3.68 1.32
C SER A 364 21.99 4.56 2.16
N LEU A 365 22.45 5.64 1.57
CA LEU A 365 23.22 6.70 2.20
C LEU A 365 22.42 8.00 2.14
N ILE A 366 22.34 8.71 3.25
CA ILE A 366 21.65 10.00 3.34
C ILE A 366 22.55 10.95 4.10
N ALA A 367 22.76 12.16 3.57
CA ALA A 367 23.42 13.25 4.26
C ALA A 367 22.49 14.46 4.24
N GLY A 368 22.23 15.06 5.39
CA GLY A 368 21.26 16.14 5.53
C GLY A 368 21.75 17.27 6.41
N TRP A 369 21.15 18.42 6.20
CA TRP A 369 21.30 19.61 7.02
C TRP A 369 19.93 20.19 7.35
N GLU A 370 19.72 20.49 8.62
CA GLU A 370 18.52 21.16 9.12
C GLU A 370 18.89 22.48 9.76
N LYS A 371 18.20 23.53 9.35
CA LYS A 371 18.29 24.87 9.96
C LYS A 371 16.95 25.26 10.56
N ARG A 372 16.96 25.61 11.85
CA ARG A 372 15.83 26.18 12.56
C ARG A 372 16.00 27.68 12.64
N PHE A 373 15.13 28.44 12.03
CA PHE A 373 15.10 29.91 12.15
C PHE A 373 14.32 30.35 13.39
N SER A 374 13.28 29.57 13.72
CA SER A 374 12.46 29.70 14.94
C SER A 374 11.88 28.33 15.32
N SER A 375 11.05 28.27 16.37
CA SER A 375 10.32 27.04 16.76
C SER A 375 9.34 26.55 15.68
N SER A 376 8.89 27.44 14.79
CA SER A 376 7.89 27.17 13.75
C SER A 376 8.41 27.37 12.32
N GLN A 377 9.71 27.64 12.16
CA GLN A 377 10.33 27.87 10.85
C GLN A 377 11.57 27.01 10.71
N THR A 378 11.51 26.04 9.82
CA THR A 378 12.60 25.09 9.57
C THR A 378 12.84 24.90 8.08
N LEU A 379 14.11 24.71 7.73
CA LEU A 379 14.56 24.27 6.40
C LEU A 379 15.42 23.04 6.59
N SER A 380 15.06 21.94 5.94
CA SER A 380 15.87 20.72 5.90
C SER A 380 16.21 20.41 4.44
N LEU A 381 17.48 20.16 4.17
CA LEU A 381 17.99 19.73 2.87
C LEU A 381 18.71 18.40 3.06
N SER A 382 18.46 17.44 2.19
CA SER A 382 19.13 16.13 2.23
C SER A 382 19.54 15.69 0.83
N ALA A 383 20.75 15.16 0.72
CA ALA A 383 21.19 14.42 -0.45
C ALA A 383 21.15 12.92 -0.11
N TYR A 384 20.74 12.10 -1.06
CA TYR A 384 20.72 10.66 -0.85
C TYR A 384 21.23 9.89 -2.06
N TYR A 385 21.76 8.72 -1.77
CA TYR A 385 22.19 7.72 -2.73
C TYR A 385 21.69 6.34 -2.31
N LYS A 386 21.02 5.64 -3.21
CA LYS A 386 20.55 4.26 -3.01
C LYS A 386 21.08 3.40 -4.13
N HIS A 387 21.68 2.29 -3.75
CA HIS A 387 22.12 1.23 -4.67
C HIS A 387 21.39 -0.05 -4.33
N SER A 388 20.70 -0.62 -5.30
CA SER A 388 20.02 -1.91 -5.13
C SER A 388 20.61 -2.94 -6.09
N SER A 389 20.85 -4.14 -5.58
CA SER A 389 21.16 -5.33 -6.35
C SER A 389 19.98 -6.27 -6.34
N ASN A 390 19.72 -6.94 -7.46
CA ASN A 390 18.62 -7.89 -7.61
C ASN A 390 17.22 -7.30 -7.27
N GLU A 391 17.01 -6.00 -7.50
CA GLU A 391 15.68 -5.39 -7.31
C GLU A 391 14.66 -6.13 -8.18
N ILE A 392 13.48 -6.45 -7.60
CA ILE A 392 12.45 -7.23 -8.27
C ILE A 392 11.48 -6.26 -8.94
N ASP A 393 11.30 -6.40 -10.25
CA ASP A 393 10.29 -5.67 -10.99
C ASP A 393 9.64 -6.60 -12.04
N TYR A 394 8.51 -6.18 -12.61
CA TYR A 394 7.72 -7.00 -13.52
C TYR A 394 7.96 -6.59 -14.97
N ALA A 395 8.09 -7.58 -15.82
CA ALA A 395 8.06 -7.41 -17.26
C ALA A 395 6.82 -8.09 -17.85
N THR A 396 6.19 -7.42 -18.80
CA THR A 396 5.09 -7.99 -19.58
C THR A 396 5.65 -8.58 -20.87
N ASP A 397 5.28 -9.82 -21.15
CA ASP A 397 5.66 -10.55 -22.33
C ASP A 397 4.47 -11.27 -22.96
N PHE A 398 4.65 -11.92 -24.09
CA PHE A 398 3.60 -12.61 -24.83
C PHE A 398 3.99 -14.05 -25.08
N THR A 399 3.01 -14.94 -24.99
CA THR A 399 3.11 -16.33 -25.42
C THR A 399 1.90 -16.71 -26.22
N LEU A 400 2.09 -17.60 -27.21
CA LEU A 400 0.97 -18.29 -27.81
C LEU A 400 0.43 -19.28 -26.79
N ASP A 401 -0.83 -19.16 -26.45
CA ASP A 401 -1.48 -20.12 -25.57
C ASP A 401 -1.93 -21.32 -26.38
N ASP A 402 -1.40 -22.51 -26.09
CA ASP A 402 -1.69 -23.74 -26.79
C ASP A 402 -3.17 -24.16 -26.68
N TYR A 403 -3.84 -23.74 -25.64
CA TYR A 403 -5.25 -24.06 -25.40
C TYR A 403 -6.19 -23.13 -26.14
N TYR A 404 -5.89 -21.84 -26.16
CA TYR A 404 -6.74 -20.83 -26.80
C TYR A 404 -6.31 -20.52 -28.23
N GLY A 405 -5.10 -20.86 -28.63
CA GLY A 405 -4.57 -20.63 -29.99
C GLY A 405 -4.34 -19.16 -30.33
N TYR A 406 -4.28 -18.26 -29.35
CA TYR A 406 -3.99 -16.83 -29.53
C TYR A 406 -2.90 -16.32 -28.60
N MET A 407 -2.35 -15.16 -28.94
CA MET A 407 -1.31 -14.52 -28.12
C MET A 407 -1.90 -13.96 -26.83
N ILE A 408 -1.35 -14.37 -25.70
CA ILE A 408 -1.75 -13.90 -24.37
C ILE A 408 -0.61 -13.10 -23.76
N ALA A 409 -0.95 -11.95 -23.18
CA ALA A 409 -0.02 -11.17 -22.36
C ALA A 409 0.17 -11.82 -20.99
N TYR A 410 1.41 -11.95 -20.55
CA TYR A 410 1.71 -12.38 -19.19
C TYR A 410 2.72 -11.45 -18.54
N SER A 411 2.55 -11.24 -17.24
CA SER A 411 3.47 -10.47 -16.41
C SER A 411 4.30 -11.43 -15.55
N MET A 412 5.61 -11.25 -15.55
CA MET A 412 6.53 -12.11 -14.82
C MET A 412 7.55 -11.25 -14.04
N PRO A 413 7.83 -11.57 -12.77
CA PRO A 413 8.83 -10.85 -11.99
C PRO A 413 10.26 -11.29 -12.38
N TYR A 414 11.16 -10.32 -12.49
CA TYR A 414 12.58 -10.50 -12.76
C TYR A 414 13.44 -9.74 -11.76
N ASN A 415 14.66 -10.22 -11.54
CA ASN A 415 15.65 -9.42 -10.83
C ASN A 415 16.36 -8.47 -11.79
N MET A 416 16.35 -7.18 -11.49
CA MET A 416 17.25 -6.22 -12.11
C MET A 416 18.69 -6.50 -11.64
N LYS A 417 19.67 -6.43 -12.53
CA LYS A 417 21.07 -6.64 -12.20
C LYS A 417 21.55 -5.64 -11.16
N THR A 418 21.26 -4.38 -11.42
CA THR A 418 21.57 -3.26 -10.52
C THR A 418 20.64 -2.08 -10.77
N SER A 419 20.38 -1.31 -9.72
CA SER A 419 19.72 0.00 -9.85
C SER A 419 20.36 1.03 -8.92
N PHE A 420 20.34 2.29 -9.34
CA PHE A 420 20.85 3.43 -8.59
C PHE A 420 19.80 4.53 -8.54
N ARG A 421 19.61 5.09 -7.36
CA ARG A 421 18.78 6.30 -7.20
C ARG A 421 19.54 7.32 -6.36
N TYR A 422 19.76 8.49 -6.90
CA TYR A 422 20.37 9.59 -6.17
C TYR A 422 19.59 10.86 -6.40
N GLY A 423 19.49 11.69 -5.36
CA GLY A 423 18.64 12.85 -5.40
C GLY A 423 18.82 13.79 -4.22
N LEU A 424 17.98 14.81 -4.25
CA LEU A 424 17.90 15.85 -3.23
C LEU A 424 16.46 15.95 -2.73
N ASP A 425 16.32 16.07 -1.41
CA ASP A 425 15.08 16.38 -0.70
C ASP A 425 15.18 17.76 -0.05
N ALA A 426 14.10 18.52 -0.12
CA ALA A 426 13.95 19.77 0.61
C ALA A 426 12.63 19.75 1.41
N ASN A 427 12.70 20.09 2.69
CA ASN A 427 11.56 20.31 3.56
C ASN A 427 11.61 21.73 4.11
N VAL A 428 10.53 22.48 3.91
CA VAL A 428 10.39 23.85 4.41
C VAL A 428 9.10 23.94 5.21
N ASN A 429 9.20 24.33 6.49
CA ASN A 429 8.05 24.68 7.30
C ASN A 429 8.14 26.16 7.66
N LEU A 430 7.07 26.89 7.42
CA LEU A 430 6.97 28.32 7.65
C LEU A 430 5.68 28.64 8.39
N THR A 431 5.76 29.55 9.37
CA THR A 431 4.59 30.20 9.96
C THR A 431 4.78 31.69 9.87
N ILE A 432 3.86 32.37 9.20
CA ILE A 432 3.93 33.80 8.92
C ILE A 432 2.92 34.51 9.83
N GLY A 433 3.38 34.88 11.02
CA GLY A 433 2.54 35.52 12.05
C GLY A 433 1.28 34.71 12.34
N ASN A 434 0.13 35.38 12.33
CA ASN A 434 -1.20 34.75 12.44
C ASN A 434 -1.88 34.57 11.06
N LEU A 435 -1.16 34.83 9.95
CA LEU A 435 -1.74 34.82 8.61
C LEU A 435 -1.96 33.39 8.12
N PHE A 436 -0.90 32.61 8.04
CA PHE A 436 -0.97 31.21 7.63
C PHE A 436 0.32 30.46 7.98
N SER A 437 0.22 29.15 7.95
CA SER A 437 1.37 28.24 7.99
C SER A 437 1.46 27.47 6.68
N ALA A 438 2.68 27.14 6.28
CA ALA A 438 2.98 26.41 5.06
C ALA A 438 3.98 25.30 5.35
N SER A 439 3.80 24.15 4.70
CA SER A 439 4.79 23.08 4.62
C SER A 439 4.99 22.71 3.16
N LEU A 440 6.24 22.75 2.70
CA LEU A 440 6.63 22.33 1.36
C LEU A 440 7.60 21.16 1.49
N PHE A 441 7.29 20.05 0.86
CA PHE A 441 8.24 18.98 0.57
C PHE A 441 8.52 18.95 -0.93
N ALA A 442 9.79 18.92 -1.32
CA ALA A 442 10.21 18.77 -2.71
C ALA A 442 11.30 17.71 -2.80
N ASN A 443 11.21 16.87 -3.81
CA ASN A 443 12.19 15.83 -4.11
C ASN A 443 12.53 15.88 -5.60
N ILE A 444 13.82 15.75 -5.94
CA ILE A 444 14.31 15.52 -7.30
C ILE A 444 15.32 14.40 -7.27
N TYR A 445 15.20 13.45 -8.19
CA TYR A 445 16.12 12.32 -8.24
C TYR A 445 16.33 11.83 -9.66
N ARG A 446 17.50 11.21 -9.86
CA ARG A 446 17.77 10.39 -11.03
C ARG A 446 17.72 8.91 -10.62
N TYR A 447 17.01 8.13 -11.40
CA TYR A 447 16.92 6.68 -11.27
C TYR A 447 17.52 6.04 -12.49
N TYR A 448 18.45 5.12 -12.28
CA TYR A 448 19.11 4.31 -13.31
C TYR A 448 18.97 2.84 -12.95
N TYR A 449 18.76 1.97 -13.95
CA TYR A 449 18.72 0.53 -13.75
C TYR A 449 19.30 -0.23 -14.94
N GLU A 450 19.76 -1.46 -14.66
CA GLU A 450 20.23 -2.44 -15.62
C GLU A 450 19.52 -3.76 -15.40
N ILE A 451 19.12 -4.42 -16.48
CA ILE A 451 18.58 -5.76 -16.45
C ILE A 451 19.19 -6.60 -17.58
N ASP A 452 19.37 -7.87 -17.31
CA ASP A 452 19.67 -8.89 -18.32
C ASP A 452 18.37 -9.65 -18.58
N TYR A 453 17.64 -9.19 -19.62
CA TYR A 453 16.32 -9.72 -19.93
C TYR A 453 16.46 -10.89 -20.92
N PRO A 454 15.84 -12.07 -20.64
CA PRO A 454 16.09 -13.29 -21.41
C PRO A 454 15.86 -13.19 -22.91
N LYS A 455 14.94 -12.35 -23.37
CA LYS A 455 14.58 -12.21 -24.79
C LYS A 455 15.35 -11.13 -25.53
N THR A 456 15.67 -10.03 -24.84
CA THR A 456 16.30 -8.86 -25.48
C THR A 456 17.74 -8.65 -25.07
N GLY A 457 18.25 -9.49 -24.14
CA GLY A 457 19.57 -9.34 -23.57
C GLY A 457 19.66 -8.15 -22.61
N PHE A 458 20.82 -7.49 -22.61
CA PHE A 458 21.08 -6.36 -21.73
C PHE A 458 20.25 -5.13 -22.09
N TYR A 459 19.56 -4.57 -21.08
CA TYR A 459 18.80 -3.34 -21.21
C TYR A 459 19.14 -2.40 -20.03
N SER A 460 19.28 -1.11 -20.32
CA SER A 460 19.50 -0.08 -19.30
C SER A 460 18.67 1.14 -19.58
N SER A 461 18.24 1.84 -18.55
CA SER A 461 17.52 3.10 -18.69
C SER A 461 17.83 4.05 -17.54
N ALA A 462 17.70 5.33 -17.81
CA ALA A 462 17.88 6.39 -16.82
C ALA A 462 16.79 7.45 -16.96
N THR A 463 16.18 7.82 -15.84
CA THR A 463 15.15 8.87 -15.81
C THR A 463 15.41 9.85 -14.67
N THR A 464 14.99 11.09 -14.88
CA THR A 464 14.95 12.12 -13.82
C THR A 464 13.50 12.38 -13.48
N SER A 465 13.17 12.29 -12.19
CA SER A 465 11.83 12.51 -11.68
C SER A 465 11.87 13.51 -10.52
N TYR A 466 10.79 14.25 -10.37
CA TYR A 466 10.62 15.19 -9.28
C TYR A 466 9.19 15.20 -8.78
N SER A 467 9.02 15.52 -7.51
CA SER A 467 7.73 15.65 -6.87
C SER A 467 7.74 16.75 -5.84
N PHE A 468 6.58 17.34 -5.61
CA PHE A 468 6.41 18.27 -4.51
C PHE A 468 5.01 18.18 -3.92
N ASN A 469 4.94 18.45 -2.63
CA ASN A 469 3.72 18.56 -1.85
C ASN A 469 3.77 19.90 -1.12
N LEU A 470 2.78 20.74 -1.37
CA LEU A 470 2.58 22.01 -0.69
C LEU A 470 1.30 21.93 0.13
N LYS A 471 1.41 22.12 1.44
CA LYS A 471 0.27 22.26 2.33
C LYS A 471 0.24 23.65 2.93
N LEU A 472 -0.90 24.30 2.83
CA LEU A 472 -1.18 25.61 3.42
C LEU A 472 -2.30 25.43 4.42
N TRP A 473 -2.17 26.04 5.60
CA TRP A 473 -3.25 26.02 6.59
C TRP A 473 -3.30 27.33 7.36
N ARG A 474 -4.51 27.63 7.82
CA ARG A 474 -4.79 28.82 8.62
C ARG A 474 -5.80 28.48 9.72
N GLN A 475 -5.52 28.96 10.91
CA GLN A 475 -6.48 28.92 11.99
C GLN A 475 -7.41 30.13 11.88
N PHE A 476 -8.68 29.88 11.55
CA PHE A 476 -9.70 30.93 11.37
C PHE A 476 -10.36 31.33 12.69
N PHE A 477 -10.74 30.33 13.49
CA PHE A 477 -11.25 30.53 14.85
C PHE A 477 -10.32 29.84 15.82
N LYS A 478 -10.47 30.15 17.11
CA LYS A 478 -9.58 29.62 18.17
C LYS A 478 -9.30 28.11 18.05
N ASN A 479 -10.23 27.36 17.49
CA ASN A 479 -10.20 25.90 17.42
C ASN A 479 -10.49 25.32 16.04
N THR A 480 -10.59 26.14 14.99
CA THR A 480 -10.89 25.68 13.62
C THR A 480 -9.77 26.02 12.66
N GLU A 481 -9.26 25.02 11.99
CA GLU A 481 -8.23 25.10 10.97
C GLU A 481 -8.85 24.78 9.60
N LEU A 482 -8.58 25.64 8.62
CA LEU A 482 -8.79 25.35 7.20
C LEU A 482 -7.45 25.04 6.57
N TYR A 483 -7.40 24.07 5.67
CA TYR A 483 -6.20 23.75 4.93
C TYR A 483 -6.49 23.43 3.46
N ALA A 484 -5.46 23.65 2.65
CA ALA A 484 -5.38 23.23 1.26
C ALA A 484 -4.06 22.51 1.02
N SER A 485 -4.05 21.47 0.22
CA SER A 485 -2.83 20.81 -0.22
C SER A 485 -2.80 20.68 -1.74
N PHE A 486 -1.62 20.86 -2.30
CA PHE A 486 -1.31 20.61 -3.70
C PHE A 486 -0.22 19.57 -3.80
N ASN A 487 -0.48 18.50 -4.53
CA ASN A 487 0.43 17.40 -4.77
C ASN A 487 0.77 17.34 -6.25
N TYR A 488 2.05 17.14 -6.58
CA TYR A 488 2.51 16.91 -7.93
C TYR A 488 3.60 15.85 -7.95
N SER A 489 3.56 14.96 -8.93
CA SER A 489 4.64 14.05 -9.28
C SER A 489 4.84 14.00 -10.79
N SER A 490 6.09 14.18 -11.22
CA SER A 490 6.50 14.04 -12.62
C SER A 490 6.41 12.60 -13.08
N PRO A 491 6.52 12.33 -14.39
CA PRO A 491 6.64 10.97 -14.88
C PRO A 491 7.77 10.19 -14.19
N VAL A 492 7.52 8.90 -13.94
CA VAL A 492 8.48 7.96 -13.33
C VAL A 492 8.68 6.77 -14.25
N SER A 493 9.90 6.58 -14.74
CA SER A 493 10.26 5.41 -15.52
C SER A 493 10.60 4.23 -14.61
N ARG A 494 10.03 3.09 -14.93
CA ARG A 494 10.28 1.78 -14.35
C ARG A 494 10.78 0.83 -15.43
N LEU A 495 10.93 -0.46 -15.10
CA LEU A 495 11.55 -1.44 -15.99
C LEU A 495 11.07 -1.33 -17.46
N PHE A 496 9.83 -1.47 -17.76
CA PHE A 496 9.29 -1.34 -19.12
C PHE A 496 8.07 -0.44 -19.19
N TYR A 497 7.82 0.34 -18.14
CA TYR A 497 6.72 1.29 -18.15
C TYR A 497 7.11 2.66 -17.61
N VAL A 498 6.47 3.67 -18.12
CA VAL A 498 6.55 5.05 -17.65
C VAL A 498 5.20 5.42 -17.04
N GLN A 499 5.18 5.63 -15.74
CA GLN A 499 4.03 6.23 -15.08
C GLN A 499 3.97 7.71 -15.49
N LYS A 500 2.82 8.19 -15.93
CA LYS A 500 2.62 9.59 -16.30
C LYS A 500 2.59 10.51 -15.07
N GLU A 501 2.72 11.80 -15.29
CA GLU A 501 2.58 12.81 -14.23
C GLU A 501 1.20 12.74 -13.58
N ASN A 502 1.17 13.12 -12.31
CA ASN A 502 -0.05 13.19 -11.54
C ASN A 502 -0.06 14.42 -10.61
N TYR A 503 -1.23 15.02 -10.42
CA TYR A 503 -1.43 16.15 -9.52
C TYR A 503 -2.83 16.16 -8.94
N SER A 504 -2.97 16.67 -7.71
CA SER A 504 -4.25 16.82 -7.01
C SER A 504 -4.28 18.06 -6.13
N ILE A 505 -5.48 18.57 -5.89
CA ILE A 505 -5.73 19.64 -4.93
C ILE A 505 -6.79 19.16 -3.94
N ASP A 506 -6.42 19.18 -2.65
CA ASP A 506 -7.31 18.78 -1.57
C ASP A 506 -7.62 19.99 -0.69
N LEU A 507 -8.85 20.05 -0.18
CA LEU A 507 -9.30 21.06 0.78
C LEU A 507 -9.84 20.36 2.03
N GLY A 508 -9.61 20.95 3.20
CA GLY A 508 -10.15 20.37 4.41
C GLY A 508 -10.38 21.38 5.53
N VAL A 509 -11.23 20.96 6.43
CA VAL A 509 -11.53 21.69 7.68
C VAL A 509 -11.42 20.74 8.86
N LYS A 510 -10.75 21.20 9.90
CA LYS A 510 -10.64 20.52 11.19
C LYS A 510 -11.04 21.48 12.29
N THR A 511 -11.88 21.03 13.20
CA THR A 511 -12.24 21.81 14.39
C THR A 511 -12.09 20.97 15.65
N GLU A 512 -11.64 21.61 16.72
CA GLU A 512 -11.50 21.01 18.03
C GLU A 512 -12.36 21.82 19.04
N VAL A 513 -13.25 21.14 19.74
CA VAL A 513 -14.15 21.77 20.73
C VAL A 513 -14.03 21.08 22.09
N PHE A 514 -14.64 21.66 23.12
CA PHE A 514 -14.59 21.17 24.50
C PHE A 514 -13.16 20.97 25.01
N ASP A 515 -12.34 22.03 24.96
CA ASP A 515 -10.92 22.01 25.37
C ASP A 515 -10.12 20.91 24.66
N LYS A 516 -10.33 20.79 23.34
CA LYS A 516 -9.71 19.80 22.45
C LYS A 516 -10.08 18.34 22.74
N LYS A 517 -11.15 18.12 23.49
CA LYS A 517 -11.65 16.77 23.76
C LYS A 517 -12.39 16.18 22.55
N LEU A 518 -13.13 16.99 21.80
CA LEU A 518 -13.82 16.58 20.59
C LEU A 518 -13.10 17.16 19.37
N SER A 519 -12.69 16.32 18.44
CA SER A 519 -12.11 16.71 17.15
C SER A 519 -13.02 16.22 16.04
N LEU A 520 -13.33 17.13 15.11
CA LEU A 520 -14.12 16.90 13.90
C LEU A 520 -13.30 17.30 12.70
N PHE A 521 -13.37 16.52 11.61
CA PHE A 521 -12.77 16.93 10.35
C PHE A 521 -13.60 16.50 9.15
N VAL A 522 -13.47 17.25 8.07
CA VAL A 522 -13.98 16.92 6.75
C VAL A 522 -12.93 17.31 5.72
N ASP A 523 -12.60 16.37 4.84
CA ASP A 523 -11.65 16.54 3.74
C ASP A 523 -12.37 16.30 2.41
N PHE A 524 -12.12 17.17 1.46
CA PHE A 524 -12.49 17.03 0.06
C PHE A 524 -11.21 16.77 -0.74
N ILE A 525 -11.07 15.58 -1.29
CA ILE A 525 -9.87 15.12 -1.97
C ILE A 525 -10.05 15.31 -3.47
N ASP A 526 -9.03 15.86 -4.12
CA ASP A 526 -8.98 16.14 -5.55
C ASP A 526 -10.21 16.94 -6.05
N VAL A 527 -10.48 18.06 -5.40
CA VAL A 527 -11.69 18.88 -5.61
C VAL A 527 -11.91 19.35 -7.06
N PHE A 528 -10.87 19.37 -7.88
CA PHE A 528 -10.91 19.77 -9.29
C PHE A 528 -10.83 18.59 -10.26
N ASN A 529 -10.80 17.33 -9.77
CA ASN A 529 -10.67 16.12 -10.58
C ASN A 529 -9.43 16.15 -11.50
N LEU A 530 -8.29 16.52 -10.94
CA LEU A 530 -7.03 16.68 -11.68
C LEU A 530 -6.22 15.38 -11.72
N ASN A 531 -6.53 14.43 -10.82
CA ASN A 531 -5.82 13.17 -10.70
C ASN A 531 -6.10 12.29 -11.93
N LYS A 532 -5.05 12.07 -12.73
CA LYS A 532 -5.06 11.18 -13.87
C LYS A 532 -3.97 10.13 -13.67
N GLN A 533 -4.35 8.86 -13.69
CA GLN A 533 -3.39 7.79 -13.60
C GLN A 533 -3.15 7.21 -15.00
N GLY A 534 -1.96 7.39 -15.50
CA GLY A 534 -1.58 6.88 -16.79
C GLY A 534 -0.25 6.15 -16.71
N TYR A 535 -0.09 5.16 -17.57
CA TYR A 535 1.20 4.51 -17.79
C TYR A 535 1.37 4.13 -19.25
N GLU A 536 2.61 4.10 -19.67
CA GLU A 536 3.03 3.66 -20.99
C GLU A 536 4.02 2.52 -20.81
N ILE A 537 3.72 1.37 -21.39
CA ILE A 537 4.63 0.24 -21.46
C ILE A 537 5.28 0.27 -22.83
N THR A 538 6.60 0.18 -22.86
CA THR A 538 7.34 0.11 -24.13
C THR A 538 8.50 -0.86 -23.97
N ASN A 539 8.48 -1.94 -24.71
CA ASN A 539 9.60 -2.82 -24.91
C ASN A 539 9.76 -3.08 -26.44
N PRO A 540 10.85 -3.73 -26.91
CA PRO A 540 11.09 -3.93 -28.34
C PRO A 540 9.97 -4.61 -29.10
N TYR A 541 9.10 -5.35 -28.44
CA TYR A 541 8.04 -6.18 -29.05
C TYR A 541 6.63 -5.78 -28.60
N PHE A 542 6.50 -4.88 -27.64
CA PHE A 542 5.20 -4.48 -27.11
C PHE A 542 5.17 -3.02 -26.71
N SER A 543 4.09 -2.36 -27.07
CA SER A 543 3.76 -1.02 -26.62
C SER A 543 2.31 -0.99 -26.14
N SER A 544 2.08 -0.41 -24.97
CA SER A 544 0.73 -0.17 -24.45
C SER A 544 0.67 1.18 -23.75
N PHE A 545 -0.35 1.94 -24.06
CA PHE A 545 -0.67 3.20 -23.40
C PHE A 545 -1.99 3.04 -22.66
N ASN A 546 -1.98 3.35 -21.37
CA ASN A 546 -3.18 3.35 -20.53
C ASN A 546 -3.34 4.73 -19.87
N LEU A 547 -4.52 5.30 -19.94
CA LEU A 547 -4.89 6.53 -19.27
C LEU A 547 -6.22 6.35 -18.56
N ASN A 548 -6.21 6.46 -17.24
CA ASN A 548 -7.38 6.42 -16.38
C ASN A 548 -7.69 7.83 -15.86
N GLU A 549 -8.85 8.35 -16.20
CA GLU A 549 -9.36 9.61 -15.67
C GLU A 549 -10.48 9.32 -14.65
N TYR A 550 -10.32 9.86 -13.46
CA TYR A 550 -11.28 9.72 -12.37
C TYR A 550 -11.96 11.06 -12.12
N LYS A 551 -13.28 11.13 -12.37
CA LYS A 551 -14.07 12.37 -12.16
C LYS A 551 -15.15 12.09 -11.14
N GLY A 552 -15.11 12.78 -9.99
CA GLY A 552 -16.12 12.59 -8.97
C GLY A 552 -15.79 13.28 -7.65
N ILE A 553 -16.58 12.97 -6.65
CA ILE A 553 -16.47 13.53 -5.30
C ILE A 553 -15.85 12.47 -4.39
N TYR A 554 -14.74 12.82 -3.74
CA TYR A 554 -14.19 12.03 -2.64
C TYR A 554 -14.19 12.85 -1.36
N VAL A 555 -15.01 12.43 -0.40
CA VAL A 555 -15.12 13.08 0.90
C VAL A 555 -14.70 12.11 1.99
N ARG A 556 -13.82 12.56 2.89
CA ARG A 556 -13.43 11.86 4.11
C ARG A 556 -13.85 12.69 5.31
N PHE A 557 -14.40 12.07 6.32
CA PHE A 557 -14.81 12.73 7.54
C PHE A 557 -14.49 11.89 8.77
N GLY A 558 -14.35 12.54 9.90
CA GLY A 558 -14.12 11.82 11.15
C GLY A 558 -14.49 12.63 12.37
N VAL A 559 -14.82 11.89 13.41
CA VAL A 559 -15.15 12.38 14.75
C VAL A 559 -14.35 11.59 15.76
N SER A 560 -13.66 12.26 16.67
CA SER A 560 -12.98 11.58 17.77
C SER A 560 -13.20 12.33 19.08
N TYR A 561 -13.45 11.57 20.13
CA TYR A 561 -13.62 12.11 21.48
C TYR A 561 -12.63 11.45 22.45
N LYS A 562 -12.06 12.29 23.32
CA LYS A 562 -11.03 11.93 24.29
C LYS A 562 -11.55 12.11 25.70
N PHE A 563 -11.48 11.05 26.48
CA PHE A 563 -11.87 11.03 27.89
C PHE A 563 -10.62 10.99 28.78
N GLY A 564 -10.69 11.63 29.95
CA GLY A 564 -9.58 11.68 30.93
C GLY A 564 -8.57 12.79 30.66
N LYS A 565 -7.69 13.00 31.60
CA LYS A 565 -6.50 13.87 31.48
C LYS A 565 -5.33 12.99 31.03
N ILE A 566 -4.57 13.44 30.05
CA ILE A 566 -3.31 12.79 29.63
C ILE A 566 -2.16 13.45 30.37
#